data_98de3da0156f7741bb2db46d69ad82fd
#
_entry.id   98de3da0156f7741bb2db46d69ad82fd
#
_cell.length_a   1.000
_cell.length_b   1.000
_cell.length_c   1.000
_cell.angle_alpha   90.00
_cell.angle_beta   90.00
_cell.angle_gamma   90.00
#
_symmetry.space_group_name_H-M   'P 1'
#
loop_
_entity.id
_entity.type
_entity.pdbx_description
1 polymer ?
#
loop_
_entity_poly.entity_id
_entity_poly.type
_entity_poly.pdbx_seq_one_letter_code
_entity_poly.pdbx_strand_id
1 'polypeptide(L)'
;MADTYVLVHGAWHTGELFQPVAQALRERGHVVHTPTLAGNRPGDDRATSGLTEAADSLAAYLEQHDLNNVRLVGHSYGGMVISQVAARLPQRIARLVYWVAFVPLDGECLNDMVPPHYKALFDQIAAANHNAVMLPFPIWREAFINDADAALARSTYDQLNPQPYRTFTEPARLGTQLAALPMGKSYLLCTDDTAMPHSLPWHPRLSERLGLYRLVSTPGSHELCFTNPVLLAEKIEQAGRD
;
A
#
# COMPACT_ATOMS: atom_id res chain seq x y z
N MET A 1 -19.91 15.70 -0.99
CA MET A 1 -20.07 15.36 0.46
C MET A 1 -18.72 14.99 1.00
N ALA A 2 -18.46 15.21 2.29
CA ALA A 2 -17.22 14.80 2.91
C ALA A 2 -17.17 13.26 3.03
N ASP A 3 -16.12 12.65 2.50
CA ASP A 3 -15.85 11.22 2.65
C ASP A 3 -14.76 10.99 3.69
N THR A 4 -14.72 9.79 4.27
CA THR A 4 -13.65 9.38 5.17
C THR A 4 -12.68 8.48 4.42
N TYR A 5 -11.43 8.91 4.31
CA TYR A 5 -10.32 8.16 3.73
C TYR A 5 -9.41 7.59 4.80
N VAL A 6 -8.99 6.35 4.63
CA VAL A 6 -7.94 5.73 5.44
C VAL A 6 -6.82 5.32 4.48
N LEU A 7 -5.69 6.03 4.56
CA LEU A 7 -4.53 5.79 3.69
C LEU A 7 -3.57 4.82 4.39
N VAL A 8 -3.37 3.66 3.78
CA VAL A 8 -2.55 2.56 4.30
C VAL A 8 -1.25 2.50 3.51
N HIS A 9 -0.16 2.71 4.21
CA HIS A 9 1.16 2.85 3.63
C HIS A 9 1.72 1.56 3.02
N GLY A 10 2.68 1.71 2.10
CA GLY A 10 3.46 0.64 1.51
C GLY A 10 4.57 0.12 2.43
N ALA A 11 5.39 -0.80 1.91
CA ALA A 11 6.58 -1.27 2.61
C ALA A 11 7.54 -0.10 2.87
N TRP A 12 8.31 -0.19 3.95
CA TRP A 12 9.31 0.79 4.41
C TRP A 12 8.76 2.12 4.91
N HIS A 13 7.47 2.40 4.72
CA HIS A 13 6.83 3.66 5.10
C HIS A 13 6.24 3.63 6.51
N THR A 14 5.84 4.83 6.96
CA THR A 14 4.91 5.05 8.06
C THR A 14 3.72 5.87 7.58
N GLY A 15 2.66 5.92 8.37
CA GLY A 15 1.50 6.77 8.06
C GLY A 15 1.84 8.27 8.00
N GLU A 16 2.90 8.70 8.70
CA GLU A 16 3.35 10.11 8.70
C GLU A 16 3.84 10.55 7.32
N LEU A 17 4.45 9.65 6.55
CA LEU A 17 4.94 9.97 5.21
C LEU A 17 3.80 10.28 4.22
N PHE A 18 2.57 9.92 4.57
CA PHE A 18 1.38 10.23 3.76
C PHE A 18 0.67 11.52 4.17
N GLN A 19 1.20 12.27 5.16
CA GLN A 19 0.58 13.53 5.61
C GLN A 19 0.44 14.58 4.49
N PRO A 20 1.38 14.75 3.54
CA PRO A 20 1.17 15.70 2.43
C PRO A 20 -0.05 15.35 1.57
N VAL A 21 -0.26 14.06 1.27
CA VAL A 21 -1.46 13.57 0.54
C VAL A 21 -2.72 13.75 1.39
N ALA A 22 -2.64 13.40 2.67
CA ALA A 22 -3.76 13.55 3.60
C ALA A 22 -4.17 15.02 3.75
N GLN A 23 -3.22 15.94 3.82
CA GLN A 23 -3.49 17.37 3.87
C GLN A 23 -4.22 17.86 2.61
N ALA A 24 -3.72 17.46 1.43
CA ALA A 24 -4.37 17.81 0.16
C ALA A 24 -5.82 17.27 0.05
N LEU A 25 -6.10 16.08 0.58
CA LEU A 25 -7.46 15.54 0.67
C LEU A 25 -8.33 16.30 1.68
N ARG A 26 -7.77 16.71 2.83
CA ARG A 26 -8.48 17.52 3.84
C ARG A 26 -8.85 18.90 3.28
N GLU A 27 -7.98 19.53 2.52
CA GLU A 27 -8.25 20.80 1.85
C GLU A 27 -9.39 20.69 0.81
N ARG A 28 -9.65 19.48 0.32
CA ARG A 28 -10.79 19.14 -0.54
C ARG A 28 -12.06 18.79 0.24
N GLY A 29 -12.01 18.88 1.59
CA GLY A 29 -13.15 18.71 2.48
C GLY A 29 -13.38 17.31 3.01
N HIS A 30 -12.40 16.40 2.89
CA HIS A 30 -12.50 15.02 3.38
C HIS A 30 -11.93 14.85 4.79
N VAL A 31 -12.38 13.80 5.49
CA VAL A 31 -11.75 13.31 6.72
C VAL A 31 -10.70 12.28 6.34
N VAL A 32 -9.46 12.42 6.84
CA VAL A 32 -8.37 11.55 6.41
C VAL A 32 -7.55 11.05 7.58
N HIS A 33 -7.37 9.74 7.61
CA HIS A 33 -6.56 9.00 8.57
C HIS A 33 -5.36 8.35 7.88
N THR A 34 -4.21 8.34 8.56
CA THR A 34 -2.97 7.73 8.06
C THR A 34 -2.33 6.89 9.16
N PRO A 35 -2.93 5.72 9.52
CA PRO A 35 -2.35 4.89 10.57
C PRO A 35 -0.99 4.32 10.15
N THR A 36 -0.05 4.24 11.10
CA THR A 36 1.14 3.42 10.94
C THR A 36 0.84 1.99 11.39
N LEU A 37 1.07 1.03 10.50
CA LEU A 37 0.81 -0.39 10.74
C LEU A 37 1.77 -0.97 11.79
N ALA A 38 1.33 -2.03 12.49
CA ALA A 38 2.21 -2.80 13.35
C ALA A 38 3.40 -3.37 12.55
N GLY A 39 4.57 -3.34 13.14
CA GLY A 39 5.85 -3.68 12.52
C GLY A 39 6.58 -2.48 11.90
N ASN A 40 5.89 -1.37 11.63
CA ASN A 40 6.48 -0.14 11.08
C ASN A 40 6.52 1.03 12.07
N ARG A 41 5.98 0.88 13.28
CA ARG A 41 6.04 1.89 14.33
C ARG A 41 7.44 1.96 14.95
N PRO A 42 7.86 3.12 15.48
CA PRO A 42 9.06 3.20 16.30
C PRO A 42 8.99 2.20 17.48
N GLY A 43 10.03 1.37 17.64
CA GLY A 43 10.12 0.40 18.72
C GLY A 43 9.41 -0.95 18.47
N ASP A 44 8.70 -1.12 17.37
CA ASP A 44 8.11 -2.42 17.03
C ASP A 44 9.19 -3.48 16.77
N ASP A 45 8.91 -4.71 17.21
CA ASP A 45 9.74 -5.87 16.88
C ASP A 45 9.47 -6.34 15.44
N ARG A 46 10.38 -5.97 14.55
CA ARG A 46 10.29 -6.32 13.13
C ARG A 46 10.56 -7.80 12.86
N ALA A 47 11.27 -8.49 13.76
CA ALA A 47 11.60 -9.90 13.57
C ALA A 47 10.36 -10.81 13.66
N THR A 48 9.37 -10.41 14.46
CA THR A 48 8.16 -11.20 14.74
C THR A 48 6.90 -10.65 14.07
N SER A 49 6.89 -9.40 13.65
CA SER A 49 5.74 -8.78 12.98
C SER A 49 5.54 -9.32 11.56
N GLY A 50 4.31 -9.67 11.21
CA GLY A 50 3.93 -10.19 9.90
C GLY A 50 2.71 -9.48 9.30
N LEU A 51 2.16 -10.07 8.24
CA LEU A 51 0.98 -9.54 7.57
C LEU A 51 -0.26 -9.57 8.47
N THR A 52 -0.39 -10.60 9.31
CA THR A 52 -1.52 -10.72 10.25
C THR A 52 -1.49 -9.59 11.27
N GLU A 53 -0.35 -9.33 11.92
CA GLU A 53 -0.21 -8.27 12.91
C GLU A 53 -0.47 -6.88 12.29
N ALA A 54 -0.01 -6.66 11.05
CA ALA A 54 -0.29 -5.42 10.31
C ALA A 54 -1.80 -5.25 10.04
N ALA A 55 -2.47 -6.31 9.56
CA ALA A 55 -3.91 -6.29 9.31
C ALA A 55 -4.73 -6.14 10.59
N ASP A 56 -4.33 -6.81 11.68
CA ASP A 56 -4.97 -6.68 13.00
C ASP A 56 -4.87 -5.26 13.52
N SER A 57 -3.71 -4.62 13.35
CA SER A 57 -3.51 -3.23 13.77
C SER A 57 -4.40 -2.24 13.00
N LEU A 58 -4.62 -2.47 11.71
CA LEU A 58 -5.52 -1.66 10.89
C LEU A 58 -6.98 -1.91 11.25
N ALA A 59 -7.38 -3.18 11.44
CA ALA A 59 -8.73 -3.52 11.87
C ALA A 59 -9.07 -2.88 13.22
N ALA A 60 -8.18 -3.03 14.20
CA ALA A 60 -8.33 -2.39 15.51
C ALA A 60 -8.41 -0.86 15.40
N TYR A 61 -7.62 -0.24 14.52
CA TYR A 61 -7.69 1.20 14.29
C TYR A 61 -9.08 1.63 13.78
N LEU A 62 -9.66 0.91 12.81
CA LEU A 62 -10.99 1.19 12.29
C LEU A 62 -12.07 1.06 13.37
N GLU A 63 -11.94 0.04 14.23
CA GLU A 63 -12.88 -0.20 15.33
C GLU A 63 -12.75 0.82 16.45
N GLN A 64 -11.54 1.12 16.93
CA GLN A 64 -11.27 2.07 18.00
C GLN A 64 -11.71 3.51 17.68
N HIS A 65 -11.64 3.89 16.39
CA HIS A 65 -12.09 5.20 15.94
C HIS A 65 -13.52 5.19 15.38
N ASP A 66 -14.23 4.06 15.52
CA ASP A 66 -15.57 3.79 14.95
C ASP A 66 -15.73 4.25 13.50
N LEU A 67 -14.70 3.98 12.69
CA LEU A 67 -14.70 4.35 11.27
C LEU A 67 -15.59 3.40 10.48
N ASN A 68 -16.58 3.97 9.82
CA ASN A 68 -17.56 3.27 8.99
C ASN A 68 -17.67 3.95 7.63
N ASN A 69 -18.11 3.24 6.61
CA ASN A 69 -18.28 3.74 5.25
C ASN A 69 -16.98 4.38 4.69
N VAL A 70 -15.81 3.79 5.01
CA VAL A 70 -14.51 4.34 4.65
C VAL A 70 -14.12 4.03 3.20
N ARG A 71 -13.38 4.95 2.58
CA ARG A 71 -12.58 4.70 1.38
C ARG A 71 -11.21 4.23 1.86
N LEU A 72 -11.00 2.92 1.81
CA LEU A 72 -9.77 2.30 2.29
C LEU A 72 -8.76 2.22 1.15
N VAL A 73 -7.69 3.00 1.23
CA VAL A 73 -6.67 3.16 0.19
C VAL A 73 -5.41 2.43 0.61
N GLY A 74 -4.95 1.47 -0.19
CA GLY A 74 -3.70 0.74 0.06
C GLY A 74 -2.66 1.04 -1.01
N HIS A 75 -1.49 1.48 -0.59
CA HIS A 75 -0.33 1.67 -1.45
C HIS A 75 0.56 0.44 -1.45
N SER A 76 0.96 -0.06 -2.61
CA SER A 76 1.98 -1.11 -2.72
C SER A 76 1.68 -2.33 -1.83
N TYR A 77 2.55 -2.66 -0.86
CA TYR A 77 2.31 -3.67 0.19
C TYR A 77 0.99 -3.44 0.95
N GLY A 78 0.59 -2.19 1.13
CA GLY A 78 -0.69 -1.85 1.79
C GLY A 78 -1.90 -2.52 1.15
N GLY A 79 -1.81 -2.92 -0.13
CA GLY A 79 -2.83 -3.72 -0.80
C GLY A 79 -3.06 -5.10 -0.17
N MET A 80 -1.99 -5.75 0.33
CA MET A 80 -2.10 -7.00 1.08
C MET A 80 -2.92 -6.80 2.36
N VAL A 81 -2.63 -5.71 3.07
CA VAL A 81 -3.24 -5.39 4.37
C VAL A 81 -4.72 -5.03 4.21
N ILE A 82 -5.05 -4.12 3.27
CA ILE A 82 -6.46 -3.73 3.04
C ILE A 82 -7.31 -4.88 2.53
N SER A 83 -6.72 -5.82 1.77
CA SER A 83 -7.41 -7.02 1.31
C SER A 83 -7.84 -7.90 2.47
N GLN A 84 -6.96 -8.14 3.44
CA GLN A 84 -7.24 -8.95 4.62
C GLN A 84 -8.29 -8.28 5.54
N VAL A 85 -8.18 -6.97 5.73
CA VAL A 85 -9.15 -6.20 6.52
C VAL A 85 -10.51 -6.15 5.83
N ALA A 86 -10.56 -5.99 4.50
CA ALA A 86 -11.82 -5.97 3.76
C ALA A 86 -12.58 -7.31 3.81
N ALA A 87 -11.86 -8.42 3.81
CA ALA A 87 -12.46 -9.75 3.98
C ALA A 87 -13.07 -9.93 5.38
N ARG A 88 -12.51 -9.31 6.42
CA ARG A 88 -12.92 -9.44 7.84
C ARG A 88 -13.99 -8.42 8.25
N LEU A 89 -13.90 -7.18 7.74
CA LEU A 89 -14.76 -6.05 8.13
C LEU A 89 -15.45 -5.41 6.91
N PRO A 90 -16.06 -6.19 6.00
CA PRO A 90 -16.63 -5.64 4.76
C PRO A 90 -17.68 -4.55 5.01
N GLN A 91 -18.40 -4.63 6.13
CA GLN A 91 -19.47 -3.70 6.50
C GLN A 91 -18.95 -2.28 6.84
N ARG A 92 -17.67 -2.11 7.16
CA ARG A 92 -17.08 -0.80 7.45
C ARG A 92 -16.55 -0.07 6.22
N ILE A 93 -16.45 -0.76 5.08
CA ILE A 93 -15.76 -0.28 3.89
C ILE A 93 -16.76 0.01 2.77
N ALA A 94 -16.80 1.25 2.30
CA ALA A 94 -17.58 1.65 1.14
C ALA A 94 -16.85 1.32 -0.17
N ARG A 95 -15.54 1.55 -0.21
CA ARG A 95 -14.73 1.32 -1.40
C ARG A 95 -13.29 0.97 -1.03
N LEU A 96 -12.73 0.02 -1.77
CA LEU A 96 -11.30 -0.28 -1.79
C LEU A 96 -10.63 0.48 -2.93
N VAL A 97 -9.50 1.12 -2.65
CA VAL A 97 -8.66 1.76 -3.66
C VAL A 97 -7.25 1.17 -3.56
N TYR A 98 -6.84 0.46 -4.60
CA TYR A 98 -5.49 -0.10 -4.73
C TYR A 98 -4.65 0.88 -5.53
N TRP A 99 -3.74 1.59 -4.88
CA TRP A 99 -2.82 2.51 -5.54
C TRP A 99 -1.47 1.81 -5.78
N VAL A 100 -1.20 1.48 -7.05
CA VAL A 100 -0.06 0.63 -7.52
C VAL A 100 0.26 -0.46 -6.52
N ALA A 101 -0.78 -1.26 -6.17
CA ALA A 101 -0.76 -2.12 -5.00
C ALA A 101 -0.96 -3.58 -5.34
N PHE A 102 -0.46 -4.44 -4.46
CA PHE A 102 -0.66 -5.88 -4.55
C PHE A 102 -2.13 -6.25 -4.28
N VAL A 103 -2.66 -7.14 -5.10
CA VAL A 103 -4.00 -7.72 -4.97
C VAL A 103 -3.81 -9.23 -4.82
N PRO A 104 -3.77 -9.76 -3.57
CA PRO A 104 -3.50 -11.18 -3.36
C PRO A 104 -4.71 -12.05 -3.69
N LEU A 105 -4.44 -13.29 -4.06
CA LEU A 105 -5.38 -14.40 -3.93
C LEU A 105 -5.31 -14.96 -2.50
N ASP A 106 -6.33 -15.72 -2.08
CA ASP A 106 -6.30 -16.39 -0.78
C ASP A 106 -5.14 -17.39 -0.71
N GLY A 107 -4.33 -17.31 0.33
CA GLY A 107 -3.14 -18.12 0.52
C GLY A 107 -1.88 -17.64 -0.20
N GLU A 108 -1.93 -16.54 -0.97
CA GLU A 108 -0.78 -16.00 -1.69
C GLU A 108 -0.03 -14.98 -0.81
N CYS A 109 1.29 -15.03 -0.79
CA CYS A 109 2.12 -14.02 -0.13
C CYS A 109 2.64 -12.98 -1.13
N LEU A 110 3.20 -11.87 -0.64
CA LEU A 110 3.74 -10.82 -1.51
C LEU A 110 4.88 -11.35 -2.40
N ASN A 111 5.75 -12.19 -1.84
CA ASN A 111 6.88 -12.78 -2.57
C ASN A 111 6.46 -13.69 -3.74
N ASP A 112 5.21 -14.16 -3.78
CA ASP A 112 4.68 -14.93 -4.93
C ASP A 112 4.35 -14.01 -6.12
N MET A 113 4.21 -12.71 -5.89
CA MET A 113 3.79 -11.73 -6.89
C MET A 113 4.93 -10.86 -7.43
N VAL A 114 6.08 -10.85 -6.78
CA VAL A 114 7.26 -10.05 -7.21
C VAL A 114 8.17 -10.85 -8.14
N PRO A 115 9.05 -10.18 -8.90
CA PRO A 115 10.07 -10.85 -9.70
C PRO A 115 11.00 -11.71 -8.83
N PRO A 116 11.49 -12.85 -9.35
CA PRO A 116 12.38 -13.75 -8.59
C PRO A 116 13.63 -13.06 -8.02
N HIS A 117 14.17 -12.06 -8.72
CA HIS A 117 15.35 -11.33 -8.25
C HIS A 117 15.04 -10.44 -7.03
N TYR A 118 13.83 -9.87 -6.90
CA TYR A 118 13.42 -9.16 -5.68
C TYR A 118 13.26 -10.12 -4.51
N LYS A 119 12.62 -11.28 -4.75
CA LYS A 119 12.51 -12.30 -3.72
C LYS A 119 13.89 -12.72 -3.19
N ALA A 120 14.82 -13.05 -4.09
CA ALA A 120 16.19 -13.44 -3.71
C ALA A 120 16.94 -12.33 -2.96
N LEU A 121 16.78 -11.08 -3.37
CA LEU A 121 17.36 -9.91 -2.70
C LEU A 121 16.79 -9.75 -1.28
N PHE A 122 15.47 -9.84 -1.12
CA PHE A 122 14.81 -9.70 0.18
C PHE A 122 15.16 -10.84 1.11
N ASP A 123 15.23 -12.09 0.61
CA ASP A 123 15.71 -13.27 1.36
C ASP A 123 17.13 -13.01 1.93
N GLN A 124 18.04 -12.53 1.09
CA GLN A 124 19.43 -12.25 1.46
C GLN A 124 19.53 -11.12 2.51
N ILE A 125 18.80 -10.02 2.31
CA ILE A 125 18.81 -8.88 3.23
C ILE A 125 18.23 -9.29 4.59
N ALA A 126 17.10 -9.99 4.60
CA ALA A 126 16.43 -10.44 5.82
C ALA A 126 17.31 -11.37 6.65
N ALA A 127 17.99 -12.32 6.00
CA ALA A 127 18.91 -13.24 6.67
C ALA A 127 20.07 -12.53 7.38
N ALA A 128 20.52 -11.39 6.84
CA ALA A 128 21.61 -10.60 7.40
C ALA A 128 21.14 -9.55 8.43
N ASN A 129 19.83 -9.25 8.53
CA ASN A 129 19.31 -8.12 9.27
C ASN A 129 18.09 -8.47 10.17
N HIS A 130 18.18 -9.57 10.89
CA HIS A 130 17.18 -9.98 11.90
C HIS A 130 15.74 -10.00 11.36
N ASN A 131 15.54 -10.60 10.18
CA ASN A 131 14.24 -10.64 9.47
C ASN A 131 13.65 -9.26 9.15
N ALA A 132 14.47 -8.25 8.97
CA ALA A 132 14.06 -6.95 8.47
C ALA A 132 14.71 -6.65 7.12
N VAL A 133 13.97 -6.02 6.23
CA VAL A 133 14.42 -5.68 4.87
C VAL A 133 14.42 -4.18 4.71
N MET A 134 15.59 -3.60 4.42
CA MET A 134 15.70 -2.24 3.93
C MET A 134 16.04 -2.27 2.44
N LEU A 135 15.27 -1.56 1.63
CA LEU A 135 15.51 -1.50 0.19
C LEU A 135 16.83 -0.75 -0.07
N PRO A 136 17.76 -1.27 -0.92
CA PRO A 136 18.96 -0.53 -1.28
C PRO A 136 18.65 0.80 -1.98
N PHE A 137 19.34 1.88 -1.61
CA PHE A 137 19.11 3.21 -2.18
C PHE A 137 19.13 3.28 -3.72
N PRO A 138 20.05 2.59 -4.44
CA PRO A 138 20.01 2.60 -5.91
C PRO A 138 18.70 2.06 -6.48
N ILE A 139 18.11 1.02 -5.86
CA ILE A 139 16.82 0.47 -6.30
C ILE A 139 15.69 1.44 -5.98
N TRP A 140 15.70 2.03 -4.78
CA TRP A 140 14.74 3.09 -4.43
C TRP A 140 14.71 4.18 -5.48
N ARG A 141 15.89 4.76 -5.77
CA ARG A 141 16.02 5.88 -6.70
C ARG A 141 15.61 5.53 -8.13
N GLU A 142 16.07 4.37 -8.64
CA GLU A 142 15.92 4.05 -10.07
C GLU A 142 14.58 3.38 -10.39
N ALA A 143 13.99 2.64 -9.44
CA ALA A 143 12.79 1.87 -9.69
C ALA A 143 11.54 2.41 -8.99
N PHE A 144 11.67 2.97 -7.79
CA PHE A 144 10.50 3.38 -7.00
C PHE A 144 10.19 4.87 -7.12
N ILE A 145 11.22 5.74 -7.06
CA ILE A 145 11.04 7.21 -7.12
C ILE A 145 11.79 7.79 -8.34
N ASN A 146 11.65 7.13 -9.48
CA ASN A 146 12.37 7.42 -10.72
C ASN A 146 12.04 8.78 -11.36
N ASP A 147 10.98 9.45 -10.91
CA ASP A 147 10.57 10.80 -11.32
C ASP A 147 11.13 11.93 -10.42
N ALA A 148 11.84 11.59 -9.33
CA ALA A 148 12.46 12.55 -8.43
C ALA A 148 13.89 12.92 -8.86
N ASP A 149 14.34 14.11 -8.49
CA ASP A 149 15.76 14.44 -8.53
C ASP A 149 16.56 13.70 -7.42
N ALA A 150 17.88 13.74 -7.50
CA ALA A 150 18.73 13.02 -6.56
C ALA A 150 18.60 13.51 -5.12
N ALA A 151 18.32 14.79 -4.89
CA ALA A 151 18.18 15.37 -3.56
C ALA A 151 16.88 14.91 -2.90
N LEU A 152 15.76 14.95 -3.63
CA LEU A 152 14.47 14.46 -3.16
C LEU A 152 14.53 12.94 -2.93
N ALA A 153 15.07 12.16 -3.86
CA ALA A 153 15.21 10.72 -3.70
C ALA A 153 16.03 10.35 -2.45
N ARG A 154 17.10 11.10 -2.15
CA ARG A 154 17.90 10.87 -0.94
C ARG A 154 17.13 11.25 0.33
N SER A 155 16.54 12.44 0.36
CA SER A 155 15.84 12.94 1.55
C SER A 155 14.61 12.09 1.91
N THR A 156 13.92 11.53 0.92
CA THR A 156 12.80 10.60 1.16
C THR A 156 13.29 9.23 1.62
N TYR A 157 14.37 8.70 1.01
CA TYR A 157 14.97 7.44 1.45
C TYR A 157 15.41 7.47 2.91
N ASP A 158 15.98 8.57 3.37
CA ASP A 158 16.45 8.74 4.75
C ASP A 158 15.31 8.75 5.79
N GLN A 159 14.06 8.87 5.34
CA GLN A 159 12.86 8.79 6.17
C GLN A 159 12.22 7.40 6.21
N LEU A 160 12.68 6.47 5.36
CA LEU A 160 12.17 5.11 5.33
C LEU A 160 12.67 4.31 6.53
N ASN A 161 11.98 3.24 6.85
CA ASN A 161 12.38 2.31 7.90
C ASN A 161 12.37 0.85 7.38
N PRO A 162 13.14 -0.06 7.99
CA PRO A 162 13.16 -1.46 7.57
C PRO A 162 11.77 -2.10 7.69
N GLN A 163 11.39 -2.89 6.68
CA GLN A 163 10.13 -3.64 6.63
C GLN A 163 10.31 -5.01 7.30
N PRO A 164 9.39 -5.45 8.17
CA PRO A 164 9.38 -6.83 8.66
C PRO A 164 9.28 -7.83 7.51
N TYR A 165 10.21 -8.76 7.41
CA TYR A 165 10.24 -9.70 6.27
C TYR A 165 9.04 -10.65 6.24
N ARG A 166 8.49 -11.01 7.41
CA ARG A 166 7.27 -11.83 7.48
C ARG A 166 6.08 -11.21 6.75
N THR A 167 6.03 -9.89 6.61
CA THR A 167 4.98 -9.22 5.81
C THR A 167 5.04 -9.57 4.32
N PHE A 168 6.19 -10.04 3.83
CA PHE A 168 6.38 -10.46 2.43
C PHE A 168 6.18 -11.97 2.23
N THR A 169 6.36 -12.77 3.28
CA THR A 169 6.34 -14.23 3.21
C THR A 169 5.08 -14.86 3.82
N GLU A 170 4.37 -14.14 4.66
CA GLU A 170 3.14 -14.64 5.27
C GLU A 170 1.98 -14.62 4.28
N PRO A 171 1.28 -15.76 4.08
CA PRO A 171 0.15 -15.84 3.17
C PRO A 171 -1.03 -14.97 3.61
N ALA A 172 -1.67 -14.30 2.66
CA ALA A 172 -2.92 -13.59 2.89
C ALA A 172 -4.05 -14.57 3.25
N ARG A 173 -4.83 -14.24 4.27
CA ARG A 173 -5.96 -15.03 4.75
C ARG A 173 -7.26 -14.29 4.45
N LEU A 174 -7.79 -14.51 3.26
CA LEU A 174 -9.00 -13.83 2.80
C LEU A 174 -10.26 -14.67 3.06
N GLY A 175 -10.16 -16.00 2.91
CA GLY A 175 -11.31 -16.90 3.00
C GLY A 175 -12.37 -16.65 1.92
N THR A 176 -12.11 -15.74 0.99
CA THR A 176 -13.00 -15.37 -0.13
C THR A 176 -12.20 -14.76 -1.27
N GLN A 177 -12.83 -14.62 -2.42
CA GLN A 177 -12.24 -13.86 -3.54
C GLN A 177 -12.56 -12.36 -3.36
N LEU A 178 -11.58 -11.49 -3.56
CA LEU A 178 -11.78 -10.04 -3.50
C LEU A 178 -12.84 -9.55 -4.49
N ALA A 179 -12.94 -10.22 -5.66
CA ALA A 179 -13.98 -9.96 -6.65
C ALA A 179 -15.41 -10.11 -6.09
N ALA A 180 -15.62 -11.04 -5.15
CA ALA A 180 -16.92 -11.33 -4.55
C ALA A 180 -17.31 -10.38 -3.41
N LEU A 181 -16.38 -9.56 -2.91
CA LEU A 181 -16.69 -8.59 -1.84
C LEU A 181 -17.67 -7.52 -2.35
N PRO A 182 -18.66 -7.08 -1.52
CA PRO A 182 -19.78 -6.26 -1.97
C PRO A 182 -19.43 -4.79 -2.22
N MET A 183 -18.32 -4.27 -1.64
CA MET A 183 -17.96 -2.87 -1.77
C MET A 183 -17.41 -2.53 -3.17
N GLY A 184 -17.48 -1.26 -3.53
CA GLY A 184 -16.83 -0.73 -4.74
C GLY A 184 -15.32 -0.95 -4.71
N LYS A 185 -14.71 -1.14 -5.87
CA LYS A 185 -13.27 -1.36 -6.01
C LYS A 185 -12.70 -0.44 -7.09
N SER A 186 -11.52 0.07 -6.85
CA SER A 186 -10.77 0.89 -7.79
C SER A 186 -9.30 0.50 -7.80
N TYR A 187 -8.68 0.62 -8.95
CA TYR A 187 -7.23 0.50 -9.11
C TYR A 187 -6.68 1.84 -9.62
N LEU A 188 -5.76 2.43 -8.89
CA LEU A 188 -5.06 3.66 -9.27
C LEU A 188 -3.67 3.29 -9.75
N LEU A 189 -3.44 3.51 -11.05
CA LEU A 189 -2.21 3.18 -11.75
C LEU A 189 -1.37 4.44 -11.95
N CYS A 190 -0.12 4.42 -11.49
CA CYS A 190 0.91 5.38 -11.89
C CYS A 190 1.60 4.84 -13.14
N THR A 191 1.54 5.59 -14.26
CA THR A 191 1.97 5.07 -15.57
C THR A 191 3.49 5.03 -15.74
N ASP A 192 4.22 5.79 -14.93
CA ASP A 192 5.68 5.87 -14.98
C ASP A 192 6.34 5.03 -13.86
N ASP A 193 5.53 4.24 -13.14
CA ASP A 193 6.00 3.31 -12.11
C ASP A 193 6.80 2.17 -12.73
N THR A 194 8.06 2.06 -12.33
CA THR A 194 9.00 1.03 -12.73
C THR A 194 9.38 0.05 -11.62
N ALA A 195 8.71 0.13 -10.45
CA ALA A 195 8.97 -0.78 -9.33
C ALA A 195 8.70 -2.25 -9.69
N MET A 196 7.76 -2.49 -10.61
CA MET A 196 7.55 -3.81 -11.21
C MET A 196 7.93 -3.79 -12.69
N PRO A 197 8.61 -4.85 -13.21
CA PRO A 197 8.98 -4.89 -14.61
C PRO A 197 7.76 -5.06 -15.53
N HIS A 198 7.88 -4.64 -16.78
CA HIS A 198 6.82 -4.79 -17.79
C HIS A 198 6.35 -6.24 -17.99
N SER A 199 7.20 -7.23 -17.68
CA SER A 199 6.83 -8.67 -17.75
C SER A 199 5.91 -9.12 -16.60
N LEU A 200 5.85 -8.34 -15.51
CA LEU A 200 4.99 -8.60 -14.34
C LEU A 200 4.28 -7.29 -13.90
N PRO A 201 3.46 -6.67 -14.77
CA PRO A 201 2.90 -5.35 -14.51
C PRO A 201 1.90 -5.35 -13.36
N TRP A 202 1.68 -4.18 -12.78
CA TRP A 202 0.59 -3.95 -11.84
C TRP A 202 -0.79 -4.17 -12.48
N HIS A 203 -1.01 -3.50 -13.59
CA HIS A 203 -2.23 -3.60 -14.41
C HIS A 203 -1.85 -4.18 -15.79
N PRO A 204 -2.65 -5.12 -16.36
CA PRO A 204 -3.89 -5.68 -15.81
C PRO A 204 -3.69 -6.85 -14.83
N ARG A 205 -2.48 -7.39 -14.67
CA ARG A 205 -2.20 -8.65 -13.98
C ARG A 205 -2.79 -8.74 -12.57
N LEU A 206 -2.63 -7.69 -11.75
CA LEU A 206 -3.15 -7.68 -10.38
C LEU A 206 -4.53 -7.04 -10.28
N SER A 207 -4.78 -5.97 -11.03
CA SER A 207 -6.05 -5.25 -10.97
C SER A 207 -7.25 -6.08 -11.40
N GLU A 208 -7.11 -6.99 -12.38
CA GLU A 208 -8.21 -7.87 -12.84
C GLU A 208 -8.70 -8.84 -11.77
N ARG A 209 -7.89 -9.13 -10.75
CA ARG A 209 -8.29 -9.96 -9.59
C ARG A 209 -9.41 -9.32 -8.76
N LEU A 210 -9.65 -8.01 -8.94
CA LEU A 210 -10.72 -7.27 -8.26
C LEU A 210 -12.11 -7.54 -8.87
N GLY A 211 -12.19 -8.20 -10.02
CA GLY A 211 -13.45 -8.40 -10.76
C GLY A 211 -13.93 -7.10 -11.39
N LEU A 212 -15.11 -6.62 -11.02
CA LEU A 212 -15.59 -5.30 -11.46
C LEU A 212 -14.88 -4.20 -10.66
N TYR A 213 -14.11 -3.36 -11.33
CA TYR A 213 -13.39 -2.25 -10.71
C TYR A 213 -13.32 -1.02 -11.62
N ARG A 214 -13.07 0.14 -11.02
CA ARG A 214 -12.75 1.37 -11.74
C ARG A 214 -11.23 1.47 -11.90
N LEU A 215 -10.75 1.70 -13.12
CA LEU A 215 -9.36 2.06 -13.38
C LEU A 215 -9.23 3.58 -13.41
N VAL A 216 -8.30 4.11 -12.64
CA VAL A 216 -7.85 5.51 -12.70
C VAL A 216 -6.36 5.49 -12.99
N SER A 217 -5.92 6.29 -13.95
CA SER A 217 -4.49 6.40 -14.30
C SER A 217 -3.99 7.82 -14.08
N THR A 218 -2.71 7.91 -13.75
CA THR A 218 -2.00 9.18 -13.60
C THR A 218 -0.54 9.02 -14.01
N PRO A 219 0.13 10.05 -14.56
CA PRO A 219 1.58 10.03 -14.65
C PRO A 219 2.20 10.03 -13.25
N GLY A 220 3.44 9.61 -13.15
CA GLY A 220 4.24 9.59 -11.94
C GLY A 220 4.76 8.21 -11.58
N SER A 221 5.73 8.18 -10.66
CA SER A 221 6.39 6.99 -10.17
C SER A 221 5.56 6.22 -9.14
N HIS A 222 6.13 5.13 -8.61
CA HIS A 222 5.57 4.36 -7.49
C HIS A 222 5.35 5.24 -6.25
N GLU A 223 6.20 6.23 -6.06
CA GLU A 223 6.26 7.10 -4.88
C GLU A 223 5.69 8.51 -5.14
N LEU A 224 4.61 8.59 -5.91
CA LEU A 224 3.93 9.85 -6.24
C LEU A 224 3.51 10.66 -5.00
N CYS A 225 3.41 10.03 -3.83
CA CYS A 225 3.16 10.70 -2.54
C CYS A 225 4.23 11.73 -2.17
N PHE A 226 5.47 11.52 -2.61
CA PHE A 226 6.58 12.44 -2.38
C PHE A 226 6.76 13.45 -3.52
N THR A 227 6.55 13.01 -4.76
CA THR A 227 6.86 13.83 -5.93
C THR A 227 5.71 14.76 -6.32
N ASN A 228 4.45 14.31 -6.14
CA ASN A 228 3.26 15.16 -6.39
C ASN A 228 2.06 14.74 -5.53
N PRO A 229 2.07 15.04 -4.22
CA PRO A 229 1.01 14.64 -3.31
C PRO A 229 -0.37 15.26 -3.64
N VAL A 230 -0.39 16.44 -4.25
CA VAL A 230 -1.65 17.11 -4.64
C VAL A 230 -2.32 16.38 -5.79
N LEU A 231 -1.57 16.04 -6.84
CA LEU A 231 -2.08 15.23 -7.95
C LEU A 231 -2.55 13.86 -7.46
N LEU A 232 -1.77 13.23 -6.58
CA LEU A 232 -2.15 11.93 -6.01
C LEU A 232 -3.45 12.02 -5.23
N ALA A 233 -3.63 13.06 -4.39
CA ALA A 233 -4.87 13.28 -3.64
C ALA A 233 -6.08 13.45 -4.58
N GLU A 234 -5.94 14.21 -5.67
CA GLU A 234 -6.99 14.34 -6.69
C GLU A 234 -7.37 12.97 -7.29
N LYS A 235 -6.38 12.14 -7.62
CA LYS A 235 -6.61 10.83 -8.22
C LYS A 235 -7.17 9.82 -7.22
N ILE A 236 -6.76 9.89 -5.95
CA ILE A 236 -7.38 9.09 -4.88
C ILE A 236 -8.85 9.49 -4.71
N GLU A 237 -9.19 10.78 -4.71
CA GLU A 237 -10.58 11.23 -4.67
C GLU A 237 -11.36 10.71 -5.88
N GLN A 238 -10.82 10.82 -7.10
CA GLN A 238 -11.45 10.29 -8.31
C GLN A 238 -11.69 8.77 -8.21
N ALA A 239 -10.72 8.02 -7.70
CA ALA A 239 -10.85 6.58 -7.47
C ALA A 239 -11.83 6.24 -6.35
N GLY A 240 -11.94 7.11 -5.34
CA GLY A 240 -12.81 6.94 -4.17
C GLY A 240 -14.29 7.24 -4.39
N ARG A 241 -14.68 7.86 -5.52
CA ARG A 241 -16.09 8.17 -5.83
C ARG A 241 -16.93 6.91 -5.98
N ASP A 242 -18.20 6.99 -5.61
CA ASP A 242 -19.20 5.95 -5.82
C ASP A 242 -19.60 5.81 -7.30
#